data_79bf3132594e4e09224d7a1bea166d05
#
_entry.id   79bf3132594e4e09224d7a1bea166d05
#
_cell.length_a   1.000
_cell.length_b   1.000
_cell.length_c   1.000
_cell.angle_alpha   90.00
_cell.angle_beta   90.00
_cell.angle_gamma   90.00
#
_symmetry.space_group_name_H-M   'P 1'
#
loop_
_entity.id
_entity.type
_entity.pdbx_description
1 polymer ?
#
loop_
_entity_poly.entity_id
_entity_poly.type
_entity_poly.pdbx_seq_one_letter_code
_entity_poly.pdbx_strand_id
1 'polypeptide(L)'
;MRKLLVFTIALCIFLCGCNTETEYAETVITSTHTYTTAITTTATTTVAPTTTTTVAPATTSRPSSVRLSVKNILQNPELPTGCEITSATILLNYYGYTVNKEQMCKYLPQSNKFYYKDGLLIGPDTNEYFIGNPHTNRGRALQCFAPVIEKAVNDYLSSVKSERRAQAIVGKDLEYFYSYLHSGHPVCIWATISMVKAAKVQGWYNDSMELVTSYRNIHCLVMTGYDEQYVYVADPLGKFTKVDRELFEDRYKSVGSQAVVLGCDDLP
;
A
#
# COMPACT_ATOMS: atom_id res chain seq x y z
N MET A 1 -28.44 2.71 60.32
CA MET A 1 -27.93 1.35 60.57
C MET A 1 -27.32 0.83 59.26
N ARG A 2 -25.99 0.77 59.23
CA ARG A 2 -25.20 0.31 58.09
C ARG A 2 -25.19 -1.22 58.09
N LYS A 3 -25.45 -1.83 56.96
CA LYS A 3 -25.09 -3.23 56.72
C LYS A 3 -24.01 -3.29 55.63
N LEU A 4 -22.82 -3.63 56.09
CA LEU A 4 -21.62 -3.92 55.28
C LEU A 4 -21.74 -5.37 54.83
N LEU A 5 -21.68 -5.60 53.50
CA LEU A 5 -21.61 -6.94 52.92
C LEU A 5 -20.21 -7.17 52.42
N VAL A 6 -19.49 -8.06 53.07
CA VAL A 6 -18.14 -8.49 52.72
C VAL A 6 -18.28 -9.67 51.77
N PHE A 7 -17.75 -9.59 50.53
CA PHE A 7 -17.60 -10.72 49.63
C PHE A 7 -16.17 -11.19 49.66
N THR A 8 -16.00 -12.39 50.16
CA THR A 8 -14.75 -13.16 50.18
C THR A 8 -14.50 -13.76 48.79
N ILE A 9 -13.33 -13.45 48.19
CA ILE A 9 -12.85 -14.03 46.97
C ILE A 9 -12.10 -15.33 47.33
N ALA A 10 -12.57 -16.48 46.86
CA ALA A 10 -11.86 -17.77 46.93
C ALA A 10 -10.94 -17.88 45.69
N LEU A 11 -9.64 -17.99 45.98
CA LEU A 11 -8.58 -18.21 44.99
C LEU A 11 -8.41 -19.76 44.82
N CYS A 12 -8.82 -20.32 43.67
CA CYS A 12 -8.49 -21.68 43.30
C CYS A 12 -7.32 -21.68 42.33
N ILE A 13 -6.17 -22.13 42.83
CA ILE A 13 -4.98 -22.45 42.03
C ILE A 13 -5.15 -23.91 41.60
N PHE A 14 -5.23 -24.15 40.29
CA PHE A 14 -5.04 -25.47 39.70
C PHE A 14 -3.75 -25.47 38.87
N LEU A 15 -2.73 -26.10 39.42
CA LEU A 15 -1.56 -26.55 38.71
C LEU A 15 -1.86 -27.94 38.12
N CYS A 16 -1.82 -28.08 36.81
CA CYS A 16 -1.51 -29.38 36.22
C CYS A 16 -0.91 -29.16 34.84
N GLY A 17 0.38 -29.47 34.72
CA GLY A 17 1.09 -29.47 33.46
C GLY A 17 0.81 -30.76 32.70
N CYS A 18 0.88 -30.66 31.39
CA CYS A 18 1.32 -31.76 30.51
C CYS A 18 1.79 -31.12 29.19
N ASN A 19 3.08 -31.25 28.96
CA ASN A 19 3.70 -31.11 27.65
C ASN A 19 3.21 -32.20 26.72
N THR A 20 2.76 -31.82 25.52
CA THR A 20 2.83 -32.73 24.36
C THR A 20 3.31 -31.87 23.18
N GLU A 21 4.60 -31.97 22.91
CA GLU A 21 5.19 -31.58 21.63
C GLU A 21 4.67 -32.53 20.56
N THR A 22 4.00 -31.98 19.56
CA THR A 22 3.68 -32.69 18.31
C THR A 22 4.68 -32.25 17.26
N GLU A 23 5.66 -33.11 17.03
CA GLU A 23 6.64 -33.02 15.98
C GLU A 23 5.93 -33.26 14.62
N TYR A 24 5.90 -32.27 13.73
CA TYR A 24 5.50 -32.48 12.35
C TYR A 24 6.73 -32.82 11.52
N ALA A 25 6.80 -34.09 11.10
CA ALA A 25 7.81 -34.56 10.17
C ALA A 25 7.54 -33.98 8.76
N GLU A 26 8.44 -33.18 8.25
CA GLU A 26 8.48 -32.79 6.83
C GLU A 26 8.98 -33.96 5.99
N THR A 27 8.12 -34.50 5.13
CA THR A 27 8.49 -35.50 4.12
C THR A 27 9.11 -34.79 2.91
N VAL A 28 10.44 -34.79 2.85
CA VAL A 28 11.17 -34.35 1.66
C VAL A 28 11.11 -35.47 0.61
N ILE A 29 10.38 -35.23 -0.48
CA ILE A 29 10.38 -36.13 -1.65
C ILE A 29 11.53 -35.72 -2.56
N THR A 30 12.63 -36.45 -2.49
CA THR A 30 13.76 -36.31 -3.41
C THR A 30 13.49 -37.15 -4.65
N SER A 31 13.14 -36.54 -5.76
CA SER A 31 13.02 -37.19 -7.06
C SER A 31 14.40 -37.20 -7.75
N THR A 32 15.02 -38.38 -7.79
CA THR A 32 16.25 -38.66 -8.54
C THR A 32 15.90 -39.09 -9.96
N HIS A 33 16.09 -38.18 -10.92
CA HIS A 33 16.06 -38.56 -12.34
C HIS A 33 17.45 -39.06 -12.76
N THR A 34 17.51 -40.39 -13.06
CA THR A 34 18.69 -41.04 -13.66
C THR A 34 18.63 -40.82 -15.17
N TYR A 35 19.59 -40.09 -15.74
CA TYR A 35 19.75 -40.00 -17.19
C TYR A 35 20.77 -41.06 -17.66
N THR A 36 20.34 -41.97 -18.52
CA THR A 36 21.21 -42.95 -19.19
C THR A 36 21.89 -42.25 -20.36
N THR A 37 23.20 -42.09 -20.28
CA THR A 37 24.01 -41.52 -21.38
C THR A 37 24.33 -42.61 -22.41
N ALA A 38 23.77 -42.50 -23.59
CA ALA A 38 24.21 -43.30 -24.74
C ALA A 38 25.43 -42.63 -25.41
N ILE A 39 26.55 -43.32 -25.40
CA ILE A 39 27.79 -42.89 -26.08
C ILE A 39 27.71 -43.28 -27.54
N THR A 40 27.55 -42.30 -28.42
CA THR A 40 27.74 -42.48 -29.87
C THR A 40 29.05 -41.83 -30.28
N THR A 41 30.01 -42.63 -30.69
CA THR A 41 31.30 -42.22 -31.21
C THR A 41 31.13 -41.75 -32.65
N THR A 42 31.38 -40.48 -32.95
CA THR A 42 31.46 -40.00 -34.35
C THR A 42 32.71 -39.10 -34.53
N ALA A 43 33.35 -39.32 -35.66
CA ALA A 43 34.67 -38.86 -36.02
C ALA A 43 34.90 -37.35 -35.95
N THR A 44 36.13 -37.02 -35.59
CA THR A 44 36.71 -35.67 -35.44
C THR A 44 36.94 -35.03 -36.82
N THR A 45 36.24 -33.92 -37.09
CA THR A 45 36.65 -32.94 -38.10
C THR A 45 37.07 -31.68 -37.39
N THR A 46 38.35 -31.36 -37.43
CA THR A 46 38.97 -30.18 -36.82
C THR A 46 38.53 -28.94 -37.62
N VAL A 47 37.62 -28.14 -37.06
CA VAL A 47 37.32 -26.80 -37.55
C VAL A 47 37.93 -25.81 -36.55
N ALA A 48 38.68 -24.82 -37.06
CA ALA A 48 39.31 -23.79 -36.27
C ALA A 48 38.31 -23.02 -35.41
N PRO A 49 38.68 -22.57 -34.18
CA PRO A 49 37.75 -21.88 -33.30
C PRO A 49 37.44 -20.46 -33.81
N THR A 50 36.21 -20.28 -34.30
CA THR A 50 35.64 -18.96 -34.50
C THR A 50 35.34 -18.39 -33.14
N THR A 51 36.07 -17.37 -32.73
CA THR A 51 35.84 -16.65 -31.46
C THR A 51 34.51 -15.90 -31.58
N THR A 52 33.42 -16.52 -31.19
CA THR A 52 32.14 -15.84 -31.00
C THR A 52 32.25 -15.00 -29.73
N THR A 53 32.49 -13.70 -29.92
CA THR A 53 32.35 -12.73 -28.81
C THR A 53 30.89 -12.70 -28.40
N THR A 54 30.55 -13.46 -27.37
CA THR A 54 29.24 -13.33 -26.71
C THR A 54 29.22 -11.97 -26.03
N VAL A 55 28.58 -10.99 -26.67
CA VAL A 55 28.24 -9.71 -26.02
C VAL A 55 27.26 -10.07 -24.92
N ALA A 56 27.69 -9.98 -23.66
CA ALA A 56 26.82 -10.09 -22.51
C ALA A 56 25.69 -9.04 -22.69
N PRO A 57 24.41 -9.39 -22.44
CA PRO A 57 23.35 -8.41 -22.51
C PRO A 57 23.71 -7.25 -21.57
N ALA A 58 23.71 -6.03 -22.11
CA ALA A 58 23.93 -4.83 -21.33
C ALA A 58 22.89 -4.82 -20.21
N THR A 59 23.33 -5.10 -19.00
CA THR A 59 22.52 -4.89 -17.79
C THR A 59 22.35 -3.38 -17.71
N THR A 60 21.20 -2.87 -18.17
CA THR A 60 20.82 -1.48 -17.95
C THR A 60 20.68 -1.33 -16.44
N SER A 61 21.76 -0.88 -15.79
CA SER A 61 21.73 -0.59 -14.36
C SER A 61 20.68 0.51 -14.16
N ARG A 62 19.64 0.19 -13.37
CA ARG A 62 18.64 1.17 -12.96
C ARG A 62 19.37 2.37 -12.35
N PRO A 63 19.04 3.63 -12.72
CA PRO A 63 19.66 4.79 -12.08
C PRO A 63 19.56 4.68 -10.56
N SER A 64 20.63 5.06 -9.85
CA SER A 64 20.70 5.00 -8.39
C SER A 64 19.75 5.99 -7.71
N SER A 65 19.28 7.00 -8.45
CA SER A 65 18.37 8.01 -7.93
C SER A 65 17.50 8.65 -9.01
N VAL A 66 16.33 9.14 -8.60
CA VAL A 66 15.44 9.96 -9.40
C VAL A 66 14.71 10.96 -8.49
N ARG A 67 14.39 12.14 -8.99
CA ARG A 67 13.62 13.13 -8.27
C ARG A 67 12.77 13.94 -9.23
N LEU A 68 11.45 13.80 -9.14
CA LEU A 68 10.47 14.54 -9.94
C LEU A 68 10.13 15.85 -9.26
N SER A 69 9.88 16.90 -10.08
CA SER A 69 9.42 18.20 -9.59
C SER A 69 7.90 18.18 -9.42
N VAL A 70 7.44 17.81 -8.23
CA VAL A 70 6.01 17.74 -7.88
C VAL A 70 5.68 18.87 -6.89
N LYS A 71 4.69 19.70 -7.23
CA LYS A 71 4.21 20.77 -6.35
C LYS A 71 3.32 20.17 -5.26
N ASN A 72 3.68 20.39 -4.00
CA ASN A 72 2.87 19.94 -2.86
C ASN A 72 1.60 20.79 -2.68
N ILE A 73 0.54 20.16 -2.18
CA ILE A 73 -0.71 20.81 -1.76
C ILE A 73 -0.98 20.38 -0.32
N LEU A 74 -1.23 21.35 0.57
CA LEU A 74 -1.59 21.06 1.95
C LEU A 74 -3.07 20.70 2.06
N GLN A 75 -3.38 19.66 2.84
CA GLN A 75 -4.78 19.24 3.09
C GLN A 75 -5.52 20.22 3.98
N ASN A 76 -4.84 20.78 5.00
CA ASN A 76 -5.40 21.73 5.94
C ASN A 76 -5.52 23.15 5.31
N PRO A 77 -6.49 23.97 5.78
CA PRO A 77 -7.49 23.64 6.83
C PRO A 77 -8.74 22.89 6.32
N GLU A 78 -9.00 22.84 5.00
CA GLU A 78 -10.29 22.47 4.42
C GLU A 78 -10.56 20.95 4.58
N LEU A 79 -9.54 20.11 4.49
CA LEU A 79 -9.66 18.64 4.54
C LEU A 79 -8.77 18.04 5.63
N PRO A 80 -9.10 18.23 6.93
CA PRO A 80 -8.22 17.81 8.02
C PRO A 80 -7.93 16.28 8.05
N THR A 81 -8.76 15.47 7.40
CA THR A 81 -8.55 14.02 7.25
C THR A 81 -8.56 13.56 5.79
N GLY A 82 -8.34 14.47 4.84
CA GLY A 82 -8.39 14.20 3.41
C GLY A 82 -7.02 14.01 2.76
N CYS A 83 -6.07 13.34 3.41
CA CYS A 83 -4.75 13.11 2.84
C CYS A 83 -4.81 12.33 1.52
N GLU A 84 -5.70 11.36 1.40
CA GLU A 84 -5.83 10.52 0.22
C GLU A 84 -6.30 11.33 -1.00
N ILE A 85 -7.39 12.09 -0.83
CA ILE A 85 -7.92 12.89 -1.94
C ILE A 85 -7.03 14.11 -2.25
N THR A 86 -6.31 14.64 -1.27
CA THR A 86 -5.32 15.69 -1.50
C THR A 86 -4.11 15.14 -2.26
N SER A 87 -3.62 13.94 -1.93
CA SER A 87 -2.54 13.26 -2.68
C SER A 87 -2.97 12.96 -4.12
N ALA A 88 -4.20 12.51 -4.33
CA ALA A 88 -4.78 12.35 -5.67
C ALA A 88 -4.82 13.67 -6.44
N THR A 89 -5.13 14.78 -5.78
CA THR A 89 -5.11 16.13 -6.38
C THR A 89 -3.70 16.56 -6.76
N ILE A 90 -2.70 16.28 -5.90
CA ILE A 90 -1.28 16.53 -6.21
C ILE A 90 -0.88 15.75 -7.48
N LEU A 91 -1.25 14.46 -7.55
CA LEU A 91 -0.97 13.60 -8.68
C LEU A 91 -1.60 14.14 -9.97
N LEU A 92 -2.88 14.48 -9.97
CA LEU A 92 -3.58 15.07 -11.12
C LEU A 92 -2.93 16.38 -11.57
N ASN A 93 -2.60 17.28 -10.64
CA ASN A 93 -2.01 18.56 -10.99
C ASN A 93 -0.60 18.43 -11.57
N TYR A 94 0.16 17.38 -11.18
CA TYR A 94 1.44 17.05 -11.82
C TYR A 94 1.28 16.76 -13.31
N TYR A 95 0.19 16.10 -13.70
CA TYR A 95 -0.13 15.81 -15.10
C TYR A 95 -0.85 16.96 -15.82
N GLY A 96 -0.93 18.15 -15.21
CA GLY A 96 -1.46 19.37 -15.84
C GLY A 96 -2.97 19.58 -15.68
N TYR A 97 -3.67 18.75 -14.93
CA TYR A 97 -5.07 18.99 -14.59
C TYR A 97 -5.18 20.13 -13.58
N THR A 98 -6.08 21.08 -13.85
CA THR A 98 -6.34 22.21 -12.95
C THR A 98 -7.56 21.88 -12.08
N VAL A 99 -7.35 21.16 -11.00
CA VAL A 99 -8.39 20.77 -10.05
C VAL A 99 -7.88 21.00 -8.62
N ASN A 100 -8.76 21.45 -7.72
CA ASN A 100 -8.43 21.59 -6.31
C ASN A 100 -8.95 20.40 -5.50
N LYS A 101 -8.44 20.24 -4.28
CA LYS A 101 -8.78 19.13 -3.39
C LYS A 101 -10.25 19.04 -3.00
N GLU A 102 -10.94 20.20 -2.83
CA GLU A 102 -12.37 20.24 -2.53
C GLU A 102 -13.23 19.84 -3.73
N GLN A 103 -12.80 20.22 -4.95
CA GLN A 103 -13.44 19.75 -6.18
C GLN A 103 -13.30 18.23 -6.33
N MET A 104 -12.13 17.67 -6.00
CA MET A 104 -11.89 16.23 -6.02
C MET A 104 -12.75 15.47 -5.00
N CYS A 105 -13.09 16.08 -3.85
CA CYS A 105 -14.00 15.47 -2.87
C CYS A 105 -15.38 15.12 -3.43
N LYS A 106 -15.82 15.76 -4.53
CA LYS A 106 -17.10 15.45 -5.19
C LYS A 106 -17.11 14.07 -5.85
N TYR A 107 -15.95 13.57 -6.20
CA TYR A 107 -15.76 12.25 -6.82
C TYR A 107 -15.45 11.15 -5.81
N LEU A 108 -15.13 11.52 -4.56
CA LEU A 108 -14.76 10.59 -3.51
C LEU A 108 -15.99 9.82 -3.01
N PRO A 109 -16.11 8.50 -3.21
CA PRO A 109 -17.16 7.71 -2.59
C PRO A 109 -17.04 7.79 -1.06
N GLN A 110 -18.09 8.18 -0.37
CA GLN A 110 -18.10 8.36 1.07
C GLN A 110 -19.23 7.57 1.73
N SER A 111 -18.96 6.95 2.88
CA SER A 111 -19.97 6.29 3.69
C SER A 111 -19.60 6.31 5.17
N ASN A 112 -20.61 6.44 6.02
CA ASN A 112 -20.50 6.28 7.48
C ASN A 112 -21.65 5.43 8.04
N LYS A 113 -22.24 4.57 7.21
CA LYS A 113 -23.37 3.72 7.55
C LYS A 113 -22.91 2.52 8.38
N PHE A 114 -22.95 2.67 9.70
CA PHE A 114 -22.68 1.60 10.63
C PHE A 114 -23.94 1.13 11.32
N TYR A 115 -24.06 -0.18 11.55
CA TYR A 115 -25.17 -0.78 12.29
C TYR A 115 -24.71 -2.04 13.03
N TYR A 116 -25.52 -2.56 13.96
CA TYR A 116 -25.27 -3.81 14.63
C TYR A 116 -26.18 -4.91 14.06
N LYS A 117 -25.58 -6.07 13.81
CA LYS A 117 -26.28 -7.30 13.42
C LYS A 117 -25.68 -8.46 14.21
N ASP A 118 -26.52 -9.18 14.94
CA ASP A 118 -26.12 -10.36 15.76
C ASP A 118 -24.96 -10.06 16.73
N GLY A 119 -24.93 -8.83 17.29
CA GLY A 119 -23.87 -8.38 18.19
C GLY A 119 -22.59 -7.92 17.50
N LEU A 120 -22.47 -8.06 16.19
CA LEU A 120 -21.33 -7.58 15.39
C LEU A 120 -21.57 -6.18 14.84
N LEU A 121 -20.52 -5.37 14.84
CA LEU A 121 -20.55 -4.07 14.16
C LEU A 121 -20.35 -4.28 12.66
N ILE A 122 -21.32 -3.87 11.86
CA ILE A 122 -21.27 -3.89 10.39
C ILE A 122 -21.09 -2.46 9.89
N GLY A 123 -20.30 -2.28 8.83
CA GLY A 123 -20.03 -0.97 8.25
C GLY A 123 -19.42 -1.03 6.86
N PRO A 124 -19.20 0.11 6.21
CA PRO A 124 -18.69 0.15 4.84
C PRO A 124 -17.23 -0.31 4.75
N ASP A 125 -16.87 -0.86 3.59
CA ASP A 125 -15.50 -1.29 3.30
C ASP A 125 -14.61 -0.09 2.95
N THR A 126 -13.40 -0.06 3.50
CA THR A 126 -12.37 0.95 3.23
C THR A 126 -11.80 0.87 1.80
N ASN A 127 -12.05 -0.23 1.08
CA ASN A 127 -11.73 -0.37 -0.35
C ASN A 127 -12.85 0.09 -1.28
N GLU A 128 -14.03 0.39 -0.75
CA GLU A 128 -15.18 0.88 -1.52
C GLU A 128 -15.53 2.34 -1.20
N TYR A 129 -15.26 2.76 0.04
CA TYR A 129 -15.63 4.09 0.54
C TYR A 129 -14.54 4.72 1.39
N PHE A 130 -14.45 6.05 1.30
CA PHE A 130 -13.87 6.84 2.37
C PHE A 130 -14.83 6.80 3.57
N ILE A 131 -14.34 6.31 4.70
CA ILE A 131 -15.18 6.16 5.89
C ILE A 131 -15.35 7.52 6.58
N GLY A 132 -16.55 8.08 6.49
CA GLY A 132 -16.86 9.38 7.07
C GLY A 132 -16.79 10.56 6.10
N ASN A 133 -16.27 11.69 6.53
CA ASN A 133 -16.19 12.92 5.75
C ASN A 133 -14.79 13.57 5.91
N PRO A 134 -14.03 13.79 4.83
CA PRO A 134 -12.69 14.36 4.89
C PRO A 134 -12.63 15.81 5.42
N HIS A 135 -13.75 16.54 5.43
CA HIS A 135 -13.85 17.90 5.98
C HIS A 135 -13.90 17.98 7.52
N THR A 136 -13.86 16.84 8.21
CA THR A 136 -13.90 16.80 9.67
C THR A 136 -12.85 15.85 10.24
N ASN A 137 -12.44 16.11 11.47
CA ASN A 137 -11.60 15.20 12.27
C ASN A 137 -12.43 14.39 13.28
N ARG A 138 -13.77 14.42 13.15
CA ARG A 138 -14.71 13.72 14.02
C ARG A 138 -15.38 12.59 13.24
N GLY A 139 -15.22 11.36 13.72
CA GLY A 139 -15.81 10.19 13.08
C GLY A 139 -15.04 8.92 13.37
N ARG A 140 -15.54 7.82 12.83
CA ARG A 140 -14.90 6.51 12.90
C ARG A 140 -14.01 6.34 11.67
N ALA A 141 -12.76 5.94 11.89
CA ALA A 141 -11.82 5.49 10.88
C ALA A 141 -11.38 6.50 9.79
N LEU A 142 -12.08 7.55 9.46
CA LEU A 142 -11.75 8.66 8.53
C LEU A 142 -10.59 8.36 7.56
N GLN A 143 -10.78 7.34 6.70
CA GLN A 143 -9.76 6.80 5.79
C GLN A 143 -10.37 6.04 4.63
N CYS A 144 -9.59 5.84 3.57
CA CYS A 144 -9.84 4.85 2.52
C CYS A 144 -8.53 4.26 1.99
N PHE A 145 -8.65 3.23 1.14
CA PHE A 145 -7.51 2.61 0.46
C PHE A 145 -7.49 2.90 -1.04
N ALA A 146 -6.47 2.37 -1.71
CA ALA A 146 -6.15 2.66 -3.10
C ALA A 146 -7.32 2.50 -4.08
N PRO A 147 -8.19 1.47 -4.01
CA PRO A 147 -9.30 1.32 -4.95
C PRO A 147 -10.30 2.50 -4.93
N VAL A 148 -10.52 3.11 -3.77
CA VAL A 148 -11.42 4.27 -3.64
C VAL A 148 -10.84 5.49 -4.37
N ILE A 149 -9.53 5.71 -4.25
CA ILE A 149 -8.84 6.82 -4.90
C ILE A 149 -8.70 6.57 -6.40
N GLU A 150 -8.43 5.34 -6.83
CA GLU A 150 -8.50 4.96 -8.24
C GLU A 150 -9.85 5.33 -8.85
N LYS A 151 -10.95 4.93 -8.20
CA LYS A 151 -12.30 5.26 -8.65
C LYS A 151 -12.52 6.77 -8.71
N ALA A 152 -12.20 7.50 -7.65
CA ALA A 152 -12.39 8.96 -7.59
C ALA A 152 -11.61 9.70 -8.70
N VAL A 153 -10.36 9.30 -8.95
CA VAL A 153 -9.52 9.86 -10.01
C VAL A 153 -10.09 9.51 -11.39
N ASN A 154 -10.51 8.26 -11.62
CA ASN A 154 -11.07 7.84 -12.90
C ASN A 154 -12.43 8.49 -13.21
N ASP A 155 -13.28 8.69 -12.21
CA ASP A 155 -14.53 9.43 -12.36
C ASP A 155 -14.27 10.90 -12.76
N TYR A 156 -13.29 11.56 -12.13
CA TYR A 156 -12.86 12.90 -12.53
C TYR A 156 -12.29 12.91 -13.96
N LEU A 157 -11.36 12.02 -14.29
CA LEU A 157 -10.75 11.92 -15.62
C LEU A 157 -11.82 11.73 -16.71
N SER A 158 -12.81 10.88 -16.45
CA SER A 158 -13.95 10.65 -17.34
C SER A 158 -14.77 11.93 -17.54
N SER A 159 -14.99 12.71 -16.49
CA SER A 159 -15.75 13.97 -16.54
C SER A 159 -15.10 15.03 -17.41
N VAL A 160 -13.75 15.00 -17.51
CA VAL A 160 -12.97 15.90 -18.37
C VAL A 160 -12.54 15.26 -19.70
N LYS A 161 -13.08 14.07 -20.02
CA LYS A 161 -12.82 13.31 -21.26
C LYS A 161 -11.32 13.02 -21.48
N SER A 162 -10.59 12.73 -20.40
CA SER A 162 -9.20 12.31 -20.45
C SER A 162 -9.05 10.85 -20.87
N GLU A 163 -8.00 10.54 -21.64
CA GLU A 163 -7.60 9.17 -21.96
C GLU A 163 -6.76 8.52 -20.84
N ARG A 164 -6.20 9.33 -19.94
CA ARG A 164 -5.45 8.81 -18.79
C ARG A 164 -6.34 8.00 -17.86
N ARG A 165 -5.69 7.05 -17.19
CA ARG A 165 -6.36 6.20 -16.19
C ARG A 165 -5.50 6.11 -14.93
N ALA A 166 -6.15 6.12 -13.80
CA ALA A 166 -5.55 5.73 -12.53
C ALA A 166 -5.67 4.23 -12.33
N GLN A 167 -4.67 3.63 -11.68
CA GLN A 167 -4.64 2.22 -11.33
C GLN A 167 -4.21 2.06 -9.87
N ALA A 168 -5.01 1.35 -9.08
CA ALA A 168 -4.64 0.88 -7.76
C ALA A 168 -3.69 -0.32 -7.87
N ILE A 169 -2.59 -0.26 -7.15
CA ILE A 169 -1.58 -1.31 -7.07
C ILE A 169 -1.40 -1.66 -5.60
N VAL A 170 -1.70 -2.91 -5.24
CA VAL A 170 -1.69 -3.40 -3.86
C VAL A 170 -0.73 -4.56 -3.71
N GLY A 171 -0.02 -4.62 -2.57
CA GLY A 171 0.84 -5.75 -2.20
C GLY A 171 2.18 -5.81 -2.91
N LYS A 172 2.57 -4.80 -3.69
CA LYS A 172 3.90 -4.73 -4.31
C LYS A 172 4.92 -4.16 -3.33
N ASP A 173 6.18 -4.57 -3.48
CA ASP A 173 7.29 -3.95 -2.77
C ASP A 173 7.52 -2.51 -3.24
N LEU A 174 8.14 -1.68 -2.40
CA LEU A 174 8.40 -0.28 -2.72
C LEU A 174 9.24 -0.12 -3.99
N GLU A 175 10.18 -1.01 -4.21
CA GLU A 175 11.08 -1.00 -5.38
C GLU A 175 10.33 -1.16 -6.71
N TYR A 176 9.15 -1.80 -6.72
CA TYR A 176 8.29 -1.91 -7.89
C TYR A 176 7.99 -0.54 -8.50
N PHE A 177 7.79 0.49 -7.67
CA PHE A 177 7.45 1.83 -8.12
C PHE A 177 8.64 2.66 -8.62
N TYR A 178 9.86 2.17 -8.50
CA TYR A 178 11.03 2.89 -9.01
C TYR A 178 11.02 2.99 -10.54
N SER A 179 10.48 2.00 -11.25
CA SER A 179 10.29 2.06 -12.70
C SER A 179 9.33 3.18 -13.10
N TYR A 180 8.24 3.37 -12.34
CA TYR A 180 7.30 4.48 -12.56
C TYR A 180 7.98 5.83 -12.38
N LEU A 181 8.72 6.01 -11.30
CA LEU A 181 9.46 7.25 -11.05
C LEU A 181 10.48 7.53 -12.15
N HIS A 182 11.20 6.52 -12.65
CA HIS A 182 12.16 6.68 -13.75
C HIS A 182 11.48 7.10 -15.04
N SER A 183 10.28 6.60 -15.31
CA SER A 183 9.45 7.00 -16.44
C SER A 183 8.74 8.34 -16.25
N GLY A 184 9.00 9.04 -15.13
CA GLY A 184 8.40 10.35 -14.86
C GLY A 184 7.04 10.31 -14.20
N HIS A 185 6.64 9.17 -13.61
CA HIS A 185 5.34 8.99 -12.98
C HIS A 185 5.46 8.99 -11.44
N PRO A 186 5.03 10.05 -10.74
CA PRO A 186 4.93 10.04 -9.28
C PRO A 186 3.82 9.08 -8.83
N VAL A 187 3.92 8.61 -7.60
CA VAL A 187 3.06 7.54 -7.06
C VAL A 187 2.35 8.03 -5.81
N CYS A 188 1.02 8.01 -5.82
CA CYS A 188 0.21 8.20 -4.60
C CYS A 188 0.34 6.93 -3.75
N ILE A 189 0.77 7.04 -2.47
CA ILE A 189 1.21 5.89 -1.67
C ILE A 189 0.81 6.06 -0.21
N TRP A 190 0.46 4.95 0.45
CA TRP A 190 0.06 4.94 1.85
C TRP A 190 1.23 4.60 2.77
N ALA A 191 1.30 5.30 3.87
CA ALA A 191 2.22 5.07 4.96
C ALA A 191 1.54 5.44 6.29
N THR A 192 2.29 5.95 7.27
CA THR A 192 1.72 6.38 8.54
C THR A 192 2.04 7.84 8.86
N ILE A 193 1.14 8.52 9.54
CA ILE A 193 1.35 9.89 10.03
C ILE A 193 2.65 9.93 10.85
N SER A 194 3.53 10.87 10.50
CA SER A 194 4.84 11.09 11.18
C SER A 194 5.76 9.86 11.17
N MET A 195 5.55 8.92 10.26
CA MET A 195 6.33 7.68 10.15
C MET A 195 6.44 6.88 11.46
N VAL A 196 5.46 6.98 12.34
CA VAL A 196 5.37 6.14 13.54
C VAL A 196 4.79 4.76 13.17
N LYS A 197 4.95 3.76 14.04
CA LYS A 197 4.40 2.41 13.80
C LYS A 197 2.90 2.46 13.54
N ALA A 198 2.42 1.63 12.60
CA ALA A 198 1.01 1.52 12.30
C ALA A 198 0.20 1.13 13.54
N ALA A 199 -0.82 1.92 13.85
CA ALA A 199 -1.71 1.69 14.98
C ALA A 199 -3.03 1.09 14.47
N LYS A 200 -3.04 -0.24 14.28
CA LYS A 200 -4.23 -1.01 13.92
C LYS A 200 -5.29 -0.86 15.02
N VAL A 201 -6.53 -0.57 14.63
CA VAL A 201 -7.66 -0.46 15.56
C VAL A 201 -8.63 -1.62 15.33
N GLN A 202 -9.50 -1.86 16.31
CA GLN A 202 -10.54 -2.86 16.16
C GLN A 202 -11.39 -2.51 14.93
N GLY A 203 -11.45 -3.44 13.98
CA GLY A 203 -12.23 -3.33 12.76
C GLY A 203 -13.73 -3.56 12.99
N TRP A 204 -14.43 -3.67 11.91
CA TRP A 204 -15.83 -4.07 11.82
C TRP A 204 -15.97 -5.04 10.66
N TYR A 205 -17.14 -5.62 10.46
CA TYR A 205 -17.39 -6.45 9.29
C TYR A 205 -18.08 -5.64 8.19
N ASN A 206 -17.78 -5.92 6.92
CA ASN A 206 -18.57 -5.40 5.79
C ASN A 206 -19.85 -6.24 5.60
N ASP A 207 -20.70 -5.87 4.65
CA ASP A 207 -21.96 -6.58 4.37
C ASP A 207 -21.75 -8.05 3.90
N SER A 208 -20.56 -8.36 3.39
CA SER A 208 -20.14 -9.72 3.02
C SER A 208 -19.56 -10.50 4.19
N MET A 209 -19.60 -9.97 5.42
CA MET A 209 -19.02 -10.56 6.63
C MET A 209 -17.49 -10.70 6.61
N GLU A 210 -16.80 -9.88 5.85
CA GLU A 210 -15.35 -9.79 5.85
C GLU A 210 -14.88 -8.73 6.85
N LEU A 211 -13.80 -9.02 7.57
CA LEU A 211 -13.23 -8.10 8.56
C LEU A 211 -12.52 -6.92 7.89
N VAL A 212 -13.08 -5.73 8.01
CA VAL A 212 -12.48 -4.49 7.53
C VAL A 212 -11.37 -4.04 8.48
N THR A 213 -10.17 -3.87 7.93
CA THR A 213 -9.02 -3.34 8.68
C THR A 213 -9.02 -1.81 8.69
N SER A 214 -8.72 -1.24 9.83
CA SER A 214 -8.59 0.20 10.01
C SER A 214 -7.35 0.55 10.83
N TYR A 215 -6.80 1.76 10.59
CA TYR A 215 -5.62 2.27 11.29
C TYR A 215 -5.89 3.68 11.80
N ARG A 216 -5.44 3.98 13.02
CA ARG A 216 -5.63 5.31 13.63
C ARG A 216 -4.73 6.37 13.00
N ASN A 217 -3.59 5.98 12.49
CA ASN A 217 -2.54 6.87 12.02
C ASN A 217 -2.14 6.60 10.55
N ILE A 218 -3.07 6.12 9.75
CA ILE A 218 -2.83 5.98 8.31
C ILE A 218 -2.63 7.35 7.67
N HIS A 219 -1.78 7.42 6.66
CA HIS A 219 -1.49 8.63 5.91
C HIS A 219 -1.21 8.31 4.46
N CYS A 220 -1.72 9.13 3.57
CA CYS A 220 -1.44 9.06 2.15
C CYS A 220 -0.63 10.28 1.72
N LEU A 221 0.39 10.06 0.88
CA LEU A 221 1.27 11.09 0.33
C LEU A 221 1.70 10.71 -1.09
N VAL A 222 2.45 11.57 -1.77
CA VAL A 222 2.92 11.29 -3.14
C VAL A 222 4.43 11.06 -3.11
N MET A 223 4.86 9.87 -3.51
CA MET A 223 6.26 9.53 -3.73
C MET A 223 6.73 10.21 -5.03
N THR A 224 7.78 11.05 -4.92
CA THR A 224 8.26 11.89 -6.01
C THR A 224 9.67 11.54 -6.45
N GLY A 225 10.32 10.60 -5.75
CA GLY A 225 11.67 10.17 -6.06
C GLY A 225 12.28 9.31 -4.97
N TYR A 226 13.50 8.87 -5.22
CA TYR A 226 14.32 8.14 -4.26
C TYR A 226 15.81 8.29 -4.57
N ASP A 227 16.65 7.98 -3.60
CA ASP A 227 18.07 7.70 -3.74
C ASP A 227 18.47 6.50 -2.87
N GLU A 228 19.74 6.28 -2.65
CA GLU A 228 20.23 5.16 -1.84
C GLU A 228 19.72 5.20 -0.40
N GLN A 229 19.51 6.39 0.16
CA GLN A 229 19.17 6.60 1.58
C GLN A 229 17.73 7.04 1.80
N TYR A 230 17.13 7.79 0.87
CA TYR A 230 15.85 8.47 1.08
C TYR A 230 14.80 8.15 0.02
N VAL A 231 13.53 8.20 0.43
CA VAL A 231 12.36 8.40 -0.42
C VAL A 231 11.96 9.87 -0.34
N TYR A 232 11.78 10.52 -1.49
CA TYR A 232 11.29 11.90 -1.59
C TYR A 232 9.78 11.92 -1.74
N VAL A 233 9.12 12.85 -1.07
CA VAL A 233 7.67 12.90 -1.00
C VAL A 233 7.11 14.33 -1.11
N ALA A 234 5.91 14.45 -1.67
CA ALA A 234 5.01 15.56 -1.46
C ALA A 234 3.97 15.12 -0.41
N ASP A 235 4.00 15.75 0.75
CA ASP A 235 3.22 15.39 1.92
C ASP A 235 2.09 16.40 2.17
N PRO A 236 0.81 15.99 2.09
CA PRO A 236 -0.34 16.87 2.36
C PRO A 236 -0.37 17.47 3.76
N LEU A 237 0.29 16.86 4.74
CA LEU A 237 0.47 17.44 6.07
C LEU A 237 1.66 18.41 6.16
N GLY A 238 2.51 18.45 5.14
CA GLY A 238 3.69 19.33 5.09
C GLY A 238 4.79 18.98 6.09
N LYS A 239 4.78 17.76 6.62
CA LYS A 239 5.76 17.32 7.64
C LYS A 239 7.06 16.84 7.04
N PHE A 240 7.01 16.24 5.85
CA PHE A 240 8.16 15.63 5.19
C PHE A 240 8.32 16.11 3.76
N THR A 241 9.58 16.21 3.32
CA THR A 241 9.97 16.29 1.91
C THR A 241 10.79 15.08 1.50
N LYS A 242 11.34 14.37 2.50
CA LYS A 242 12.03 13.09 2.35
C LYS A 242 11.95 12.29 3.66
N VAL A 243 12.05 10.99 3.55
CA VAL A 243 12.03 10.02 4.66
C VAL A 243 13.13 9.01 4.40
N ASP A 244 13.77 8.49 5.45
CA ASP A 244 14.67 7.34 5.35
C ASP A 244 13.97 6.19 4.63
N ARG A 245 14.67 5.55 3.68
CA ARG A 245 14.07 4.57 2.76
C ARG A 245 13.57 3.32 3.47
N GLU A 246 14.36 2.79 4.40
CA GLU A 246 13.98 1.57 5.14
C GLU A 246 12.79 1.84 6.06
N LEU A 247 12.81 2.99 6.73
CA LEU A 247 11.69 3.43 7.55
C LEU A 247 10.42 3.61 6.72
N PHE A 248 10.51 4.26 5.55
CA PHE A 248 9.36 4.47 4.67
C PHE A 248 8.79 3.14 4.19
N GLU A 249 9.64 2.22 3.76
CA GLU A 249 9.22 0.90 3.29
C GLU A 249 8.52 0.08 4.38
N ASP A 250 9.04 0.11 5.61
CA ASP A 250 8.39 -0.55 6.74
C ASP A 250 7.00 0.05 7.02
N ARG A 251 6.84 1.38 6.94
CA ARG A 251 5.55 2.04 7.15
C ARG A 251 4.57 1.79 6.02
N TYR A 252 5.03 1.75 4.80
CA TYR A 252 4.26 1.36 3.62
C TYR A 252 3.73 -0.06 3.75
N LYS A 253 4.60 -1.03 4.06
CA LYS A 253 4.21 -2.44 4.26
C LYS A 253 3.24 -2.62 5.43
N SER A 254 3.43 -1.86 6.50
CA SER A 254 2.61 -1.98 7.72
C SER A 254 1.14 -1.60 7.55
N VAL A 255 0.79 -0.87 6.49
CA VAL A 255 -0.59 -0.46 6.17
C VAL A 255 -1.14 -1.13 4.90
N GLY A 256 -0.52 -2.23 4.47
CA GLY A 256 -1.04 -3.10 3.42
C GLY A 256 -0.53 -2.79 2.02
N SER A 257 0.63 -2.11 1.88
CA SER A 257 1.29 -1.89 0.59
C SER A 257 0.34 -1.32 -0.49
N GLN A 258 -0.25 -0.17 -0.21
CA GLN A 258 -1.27 0.49 -1.04
C GLN A 258 -0.65 1.61 -1.88
N ALA A 259 -0.95 1.65 -3.17
CA ALA A 259 -0.52 2.73 -4.06
C ALA A 259 -1.52 2.99 -5.20
N VAL A 260 -1.49 4.20 -5.76
CA VAL A 260 -2.18 4.56 -7.00
C VAL A 260 -1.19 5.26 -7.92
N VAL A 261 -1.17 4.81 -9.16
CA VAL A 261 -0.42 5.44 -10.26
C VAL A 261 -1.39 6.05 -11.27
N LEU A 262 -0.92 7.02 -12.05
CA LEU A 262 -1.69 7.65 -13.10
C LEU A 262 -0.85 7.69 -14.39
N GLY A 263 -1.40 7.17 -15.48
CA GLY A 263 -0.73 7.16 -16.79
C GLY A 263 -1.71 7.00 -17.94
N CYS A 264 -1.15 6.78 -19.12
CA CYS A 264 -1.82 6.22 -20.28
C CYS A 264 -1.42 4.74 -20.40
N ASP A 265 -1.57 4.15 -21.60
CA ASP A 265 -1.19 2.75 -21.87
C ASP A 265 0.33 2.51 -21.83
N ASP A 266 1.12 3.54 -21.56
CA ASP A 266 2.58 3.57 -21.49
C ASP A 266 3.15 3.37 -20.06
N LEU A 267 2.33 2.95 -19.10
CA LEU A 267 2.80 2.60 -17.75
C LEU A 267 3.72 1.37 -17.81
N PRO A 268 4.85 1.36 -17.06
CA PRO A 268 5.84 0.29 -17.09
C PRO A 268 5.33 -1.05 -16.58
#